data_5d97d3693eff0b1cdcc994d269b196a6
#
_entry.id   5d97d3693eff0b1cdcc994d269b196a6
#
_cell.length_a   1.000
_cell.length_b   1.000
_cell.length_c   1.000
_cell.angle_alpha   90.00
_cell.angle_beta   90.00
_cell.angle_gamma   90.00
#
_symmetry.space_group_name_H-M   'P 1'
#
loop_
_entity.id
_entity.type
_entity.pdbx_description
1 polymer ?
#
loop_
_entity_poly.entity_id
_entity_poly.type
_entity_poly.pdbx_seq_one_letter_code
_entity_poly.pdbx_strand_id
1 'polypeptide(L)'
;MADLSQHLKKLDTLREGIDELDTQLVELLAKRNQITTQVGQIKAEAGMPVYVPEREKALIASRRAQAEALGVSPDLTEDLLRRVMRESYHTQNNKYRCVKPDVDNVVVIGGAGALGRVFVSLFERSNYNVSVVEKDDWESGRATSLLSCASLVVVAVPINLTEAVISKLTMLPEDCVLADITSIKAKPLEAMLAAHNGPVVGLHPMFGPDAPGMIK
;
A
#
# COMPACT_ATOMS: atom_id res chain seq x y z
N MET A 1 -35.42 -11.26 43.12
CA MET A 1 -35.76 -11.36 41.66
C MET A 1 -36.13 -9.98 41.08
N ALA A 2 -36.88 -9.13 41.76
CA ALA A 2 -37.21 -7.77 41.24
C ALA A 2 -35.99 -6.86 41.02
N ASP A 3 -34.98 -6.95 41.86
CA ASP A 3 -33.76 -6.13 41.81
C ASP A 3 -32.92 -6.45 40.57
N LEU A 4 -32.75 -7.72 40.18
CA LEU A 4 -32.01 -8.13 38.97
C LEU A 4 -32.69 -7.64 37.68
N SER A 5 -34.01 -7.70 37.58
CA SER A 5 -34.76 -7.22 36.41
C SER A 5 -34.61 -5.70 36.26
N GLN A 6 -34.53 -4.92 37.32
CA GLN A 6 -34.30 -3.49 37.28
C GLN A 6 -32.88 -3.15 36.83
N HIS A 7 -31.87 -3.90 37.27
CA HIS A 7 -30.48 -3.74 36.82
C HIS A 7 -30.33 -4.09 35.34
N LEU A 8 -30.97 -5.13 34.86
CA LEU A 8 -30.94 -5.48 33.44
C LEU A 8 -31.55 -4.38 32.54
N LYS A 9 -32.71 -3.84 32.94
CA LYS A 9 -33.29 -2.69 32.18
C LYS A 9 -32.39 -1.48 32.14
N LYS A 10 -31.73 -1.15 33.25
CA LYS A 10 -30.75 -0.04 33.27
C LYS A 10 -29.55 -0.30 32.37
N LEU A 11 -29.05 -1.54 32.34
CA LEU A 11 -27.96 -1.93 31.45
C LEU A 11 -28.38 -1.82 29.97
N ASP A 12 -29.57 -2.24 29.63
CA ASP A 12 -30.06 -2.15 28.26
C ASP A 12 -30.19 -0.70 27.80
N THR A 13 -30.71 0.21 28.63
CA THR A 13 -30.74 1.66 28.32
C THR A 13 -29.35 2.25 28.15
N LEU A 14 -28.35 1.82 28.95
CA LEU A 14 -26.98 2.31 28.79
C LEU A 14 -26.32 1.76 27.50
N ARG A 15 -26.62 0.52 27.12
CA ARG A 15 -26.16 -0.07 25.84
C ARG A 15 -26.74 0.64 24.65
N GLU A 16 -28.04 0.95 24.67
CA GLU A 16 -28.69 1.76 23.63
C GLU A 16 -27.98 3.11 23.45
N GLY A 17 -27.61 3.77 24.57
CA GLY A 17 -26.85 5.01 24.54
C GLY A 17 -25.44 4.84 23.95
N ILE A 18 -24.77 3.72 24.20
CA ILE A 18 -23.47 3.41 23.59
C ILE A 18 -23.64 3.18 22.08
N ASP A 19 -24.63 2.41 21.66
CA ASP A 19 -24.91 2.12 20.25
C ASP A 19 -25.20 3.41 19.45
N GLU A 20 -25.89 4.37 20.08
CA GLU A 20 -26.14 5.69 19.47
C GLU A 20 -24.83 6.49 19.31
N LEU A 21 -23.95 6.50 20.30
CA LEU A 21 -22.64 7.15 20.22
C LEU A 21 -21.74 6.50 19.16
N ASP A 22 -21.75 5.17 19.06
CA ASP A 22 -20.98 4.44 18.03
C ASP A 22 -21.51 4.77 16.63
N THR A 23 -22.82 4.90 16.47
CA THR A 23 -23.44 5.37 15.22
C THR A 23 -22.96 6.76 14.84
N GLN A 24 -22.95 7.71 15.78
CA GLN A 24 -22.43 9.06 15.57
C GLN A 24 -20.94 9.05 15.21
N LEU A 25 -20.15 8.18 15.82
CA LEU A 25 -18.73 8.02 15.49
C LEU A 25 -18.54 7.59 14.03
N VAL A 26 -19.31 6.62 13.54
CA VAL A 26 -19.28 6.17 12.14
C VAL A 26 -19.67 7.32 11.19
N GLU A 27 -20.69 8.09 11.51
CA GLU A 27 -21.09 9.26 10.72
C GLU A 27 -20.00 10.33 10.67
N LEU A 28 -19.32 10.60 11.79
CA LEU A 28 -18.21 11.55 11.85
C LEU A 28 -17.02 11.07 11.01
N LEU A 29 -16.71 9.77 11.03
CA LEU A 29 -15.69 9.19 10.17
C LEU A 29 -16.05 9.33 8.68
N ALA A 30 -17.31 9.11 8.30
CA ALA A 30 -17.76 9.29 6.92
C ALA A 30 -17.63 10.75 6.47
N LYS A 31 -18.06 11.71 7.29
CA LYS A 31 -17.89 13.16 7.01
C LYS A 31 -16.42 13.55 6.89
N ARG A 32 -15.56 13.02 7.78
CA ARG A 32 -14.13 13.26 7.72
C ARG A 32 -13.52 12.73 6.42
N ASN A 33 -13.91 11.53 5.97
CA ASN A 33 -13.43 10.94 4.73
C ASN A 33 -13.81 11.79 3.50
N GLN A 34 -15.00 12.35 3.44
CA GLN A 34 -15.41 13.27 2.37
C GLN A 34 -14.49 14.51 2.30
N ILE A 35 -14.19 15.11 3.45
CA ILE A 35 -13.30 16.28 3.53
C ILE A 35 -11.86 15.88 3.13
N THR A 36 -11.35 14.76 3.61
CA THR A 36 -9.97 14.33 3.29
C THR A 36 -9.81 13.96 1.82
N THR A 37 -10.84 13.46 1.16
CA THR A 37 -10.85 13.24 -0.29
C THR A 37 -10.71 14.58 -1.05
N GLN A 38 -11.44 15.61 -0.66
CA GLN A 38 -11.32 16.95 -1.26
C GLN A 38 -9.92 17.56 -1.02
N VAL A 39 -9.37 17.40 0.19
CA VAL A 39 -7.99 17.82 0.50
C VAL A 39 -6.99 17.10 -0.41
N GLY A 40 -7.19 15.80 -0.66
CA GLY A 40 -6.34 15.02 -1.57
C GLY A 40 -6.38 15.54 -3.00
N GLN A 41 -7.55 15.88 -3.51
CA GLN A 41 -7.71 16.47 -4.84
C GLN A 41 -6.96 17.80 -4.98
N ILE A 42 -7.16 18.72 -4.02
CA ILE A 42 -6.47 20.03 -4.01
C ILE A 42 -4.95 19.87 -3.95
N LYS A 43 -4.46 18.93 -3.13
CA LYS A 43 -3.02 18.63 -3.04
C LYS A 43 -2.46 18.08 -4.33
N ALA A 44 -3.19 17.17 -4.98
CA ALA A 44 -2.79 16.60 -6.27
C ALA A 44 -2.71 17.67 -7.36
N GLU A 45 -3.69 18.57 -7.45
CA GLU A 45 -3.71 19.70 -8.39
C GLU A 45 -2.55 20.67 -8.14
N ALA A 46 -2.22 20.92 -6.87
CA ALA A 46 -1.14 21.82 -6.48
C ALA A 46 0.26 21.17 -6.47
N GLY A 47 0.38 19.87 -6.77
CA GLY A 47 1.65 19.13 -6.67
C GLY A 47 2.19 19.03 -5.25
N MET A 48 1.33 19.13 -4.23
CA MET A 48 1.72 19.10 -2.82
C MET A 48 1.81 17.65 -2.30
N PRO A 49 2.74 17.36 -1.37
CA PRO A 49 2.82 16.03 -0.78
C PRO A 49 1.57 15.71 0.05
N VAL A 50 1.10 14.47 -0.03
CA VAL A 50 -0.04 14.00 0.77
C VAL A 50 0.32 14.00 2.25
N TYR A 51 1.49 13.47 2.59
CA TYR A 51 2.00 13.39 3.96
C TYR A 51 2.81 14.64 4.32
N VAL A 52 2.43 15.29 5.42
CA VAL A 52 3.11 16.47 5.98
C VAL A 52 3.35 16.20 7.48
N PRO A 53 4.57 15.75 7.87
CA PRO A 53 4.90 15.30 9.22
C PRO A 53 4.58 16.35 10.31
N GLU A 54 4.89 17.60 10.07
CA GLU A 54 4.65 18.70 11.02
C GLU A 54 3.16 18.90 11.30
N ARG A 55 2.32 18.77 10.26
CA ARG A 55 0.87 18.88 10.39
C ARG A 55 0.30 17.72 11.21
N GLU A 56 0.79 16.49 10.97
CA GLU A 56 0.37 15.32 11.73
C GLU A 56 0.76 15.45 13.20
N LYS A 57 2.02 15.82 13.47
CA LYS A 57 2.54 16.01 14.82
C LYS A 57 1.74 17.06 15.60
N ALA A 58 1.46 18.20 14.98
CA ALA A 58 0.67 19.27 15.60
C ALA A 58 -0.79 18.83 15.88
N LEU A 59 -1.41 18.09 14.95
CA LEU A 59 -2.75 17.54 15.14
C LEU A 59 -2.79 16.59 16.34
N ILE A 60 -1.89 15.62 16.39
CA ILE A 60 -1.82 14.63 17.48
C ILE A 60 -1.62 15.34 18.82
N ALA A 61 -0.66 16.27 18.94
CA ALA A 61 -0.43 16.99 20.16
C ALA A 61 -1.68 17.75 20.65
N SER A 62 -2.36 18.44 19.74
CA SER A 62 -3.61 19.16 20.05
C SER A 62 -4.73 18.22 20.52
N ARG A 63 -4.89 17.05 19.92
CA ARG A 63 -5.95 16.11 20.26
C ARG A 63 -5.65 15.34 21.54
N ARG A 64 -4.40 15.04 21.84
CA ARG A 64 -3.97 14.49 23.13
C ARG A 64 -4.35 15.43 24.29
N ALA A 65 -4.02 16.72 24.18
CA ALA A 65 -4.39 17.71 25.18
C ALA A 65 -5.91 17.85 25.36
N GLN A 66 -6.67 17.79 24.25
CA GLN A 66 -8.14 17.79 24.31
C GLN A 66 -8.70 16.54 25.01
N ALA A 67 -8.15 15.37 24.73
CA ALA A 67 -8.54 14.11 25.34
C ALA A 67 -8.33 14.14 26.85
N GLU A 68 -7.16 14.61 27.29
CA GLU A 68 -6.84 14.78 28.71
C GLU A 68 -7.83 15.69 29.42
N ALA A 69 -8.17 16.82 28.82
CA ALA A 69 -9.15 17.77 29.35
C ALA A 69 -10.57 17.18 29.46
N LEU A 70 -10.90 16.19 28.66
CA LEU A 70 -12.19 15.49 28.64
C LEU A 70 -12.18 14.18 29.46
N GLY A 71 -11.08 13.82 30.10
CA GLY A 71 -10.95 12.57 30.86
C GLY A 71 -10.84 11.32 29.97
N VAL A 72 -10.47 11.47 28.71
CA VAL A 72 -10.22 10.36 27.78
C VAL A 72 -8.72 10.09 27.71
N SER A 73 -8.33 8.81 27.59
CA SER A 73 -6.91 8.45 27.45
C SER A 73 -6.28 9.14 26.23
N PRO A 74 -5.21 9.95 26.41
CA PRO A 74 -4.48 10.56 25.32
C PRO A 74 -3.86 9.54 24.36
N ASP A 75 -3.39 8.39 24.88
CA ASP A 75 -2.78 7.33 24.07
C ASP A 75 -3.83 6.63 23.20
N LEU A 76 -5.00 6.31 23.75
CA LEU A 76 -6.12 5.78 22.94
C LEU A 76 -6.50 6.74 21.82
N THR A 77 -6.57 8.04 22.12
CA THR A 77 -6.92 9.07 21.15
C THR A 77 -5.87 9.17 20.04
N GLU A 78 -4.59 9.08 20.38
CA GLU A 78 -3.51 9.06 19.41
C GLU A 78 -3.59 7.83 18.50
N ASP A 79 -3.76 6.63 19.06
CA ASP A 79 -3.83 5.38 18.29
C ASP A 79 -5.00 5.38 17.31
N LEU A 80 -6.19 5.80 17.75
CA LEU A 80 -7.36 5.94 16.89
C LEU A 80 -7.13 6.94 15.76
N LEU A 81 -6.57 8.12 16.06
CA LEU A 81 -6.32 9.13 15.06
C LEU A 81 -5.24 8.71 14.07
N ARG A 82 -4.18 8.05 14.51
CA ARG A 82 -3.17 7.49 13.60
C ARG A 82 -3.77 6.45 12.65
N ARG A 83 -4.69 5.61 13.13
CA ARG A 83 -5.41 4.65 12.29
C ARG A 83 -6.30 5.35 11.27
N VAL A 84 -7.07 6.35 11.71
CA VAL A 84 -7.96 7.15 10.85
C VAL A 84 -7.17 7.97 9.81
N MET A 85 -6.00 8.51 10.19
CA MET A 85 -5.15 9.24 9.24
C MET A 85 -4.54 8.31 8.18
N ARG A 86 -4.09 7.12 8.56
CA ARG A 86 -3.60 6.12 7.61
C ARG A 86 -4.65 5.78 6.55
N GLU A 87 -5.89 5.58 6.97
CA GLU A 87 -7.00 5.34 6.02
C GLU A 87 -7.22 6.54 5.10
N SER A 88 -7.12 7.75 5.63
CA SER A 88 -7.27 8.97 4.83
C SER A 88 -6.15 9.16 3.81
N TYR A 89 -4.93 8.73 4.10
CA TYR A 89 -3.84 8.75 3.12
C TYR A 89 -4.09 7.75 1.99
N HIS A 90 -4.70 6.61 2.27
CA HIS A 90 -5.14 5.65 1.27
C HIS A 90 -6.13 6.27 0.28
N THR A 91 -7.15 6.97 0.78
CA THR A 91 -8.19 7.57 -0.05
C THR A 91 -7.70 8.80 -0.84
N GLN A 92 -6.69 9.51 -0.33
CA GLN A 92 -6.10 10.68 -1.01
C GLN A 92 -5.16 10.28 -2.15
N ASN A 93 -4.59 9.08 -2.13
CA ASN A 93 -3.55 8.63 -3.07
C ASN A 93 -4.07 7.68 -4.16
N ASN A 94 -5.29 7.90 -4.64
CA ASN A 94 -5.84 7.03 -5.69
C ASN A 94 -5.18 7.19 -7.07
N LYS A 95 -4.37 8.24 -7.28
CA LYS A 95 -3.58 8.43 -8.50
C LYS A 95 -2.23 9.04 -8.16
N TYR A 96 -1.17 8.30 -8.40
CA TYR A 96 0.18 8.85 -8.39
C TYR A 96 0.48 9.50 -9.74
N ARG A 97 1.35 10.50 -9.73
CA ARG A 97 1.88 11.06 -10.96
C ARG A 97 2.89 10.07 -11.55
N CYS A 98 2.70 9.70 -12.80
CA CYS A 98 3.73 8.99 -13.54
C CYS A 98 4.98 9.87 -13.64
N VAL A 99 6.09 9.41 -13.05
CA VAL A 99 7.34 10.18 -13.00
C VAL A 99 8.16 9.96 -14.27
N LYS A 100 8.01 8.78 -14.90
CA LYS A 100 8.69 8.39 -16.14
C LYS A 100 7.66 7.89 -17.16
N PRO A 101 7.07 8.79 -17.94
CA PRO A 101 6.06 8.42 -18.94
C PRO A 101 6.62 7.53 -20.07
N ASP A 102 7.94 7.50 -20.25
CA ASP A 102 8.64 6.69 -21.24
C ASP A 102 8.74 5.20 -20.84
N VAL A 103 8.37 4.84 -19.61
CA VAL A 103 8.27 3.45 -19.13
C VAL A 103 6.88 2.92 -19.46
N ASP A 104 6.71 2.38 -20.67
CA ASP A 104 5.39 2.01 -21.16
C ASP A 104 4.88 0.67 -20.58
N ASN A 105 5.76 -0.31 -20.42
CA ASN A 105 5.38 -1.67 -20.03
C ASN A 105 6.13 -2.15 -18.80
N VAL A 106 5.42 -2.29 -17.71
CA VAL A 106 5.91 -2.90 -16.47
C VAL A 106 5.43 -4.33 -16.39
N VAL A 107 6.33 -5.28 -16.22
CA VAL A 107 5.99 -6.69 -16.03
C VAL A 107 6.34 -7.12 -14.60
N VAL A 108 5.35 -7.66 -13.88
CA VAL A 108 5.54 -8.21 -12.54
C VAL A 108 5.44 -9.73 -12.60
N ILE A 109 6.56 -10.43 -12.40
CA ILE A 109 6.60 -11.90 -12.34
C ILE A 109 6.24 -12.33 -10.92
N GLY A 110 5.19 -13.16 -10.77
CA GLY A 110 4.62 -13.50 -9.48
C GLY A 110 3.67 -12.42 -8.93
N GLY A 111 3.07 -11.63 -9.81
CA GLY A 111 2.17 -10.52 -9.48
C GLY A 111 0.90 -10.93 -8.76
N ALA A 112 0.44 -12.18 -8.88
CA ALA A 112 -0.69 -12.72 -8.13
C ALA A 112 -0.35 -13.08 -6.67
N GLY A 113 0.95 -13.14 -6.32
CA GLY A 113 1.42 -13.34 -4.94
C GLY A 113 1.07 -12.17 -4.02
N ALA A 114 1.15 -12.38 -2.71
CA ALA A 114 0.75 -11.37 -1.71
C ALA A 114 1.53 -10.05 -1.88
N LEU A 115 2.87 -10.10 -1.98
CA LEU A 115 3.69 -8.91 -2.17
C LEU A 115 3.66 -8.43 -3.64
N GLY A 116 3.57 -9.34 -4.61
CA GLY A 116 3.44 -9.01 -6.04
C GLY A 116 2.24 -8.12 -6.31
N ARG A 117 1.08 -8.42 -5.73
CA ARG A 117 -0.14 -7.59 -5.84
C ARG A 117 0.03 -6.16 -5.33
N VAL A 118 0.86 -5.96 -4.31
CA VAL A 118 1.18 -4.61 -3.82
C VAL A 118 1.92 -3.82 -4.90
N PHE A 119 2.92 -4.43 -5.54
CA PHE A 119 3.66 -3.79 -6.63
C PHE A 119 2.80 -3.55 -7.87
N VAL A 120 1.98 -4.51 -8.27
CA VAL A 120 1.00 -4.34 -9.37
C VAL A 120 0.11 -3.13 -9.08
N SER A 121 -0.54 -3.10 -7.92
CA SER A 121 -1.41 -1.97 -7.53
C SER A 121 -0.67 -0.63 -7.48
N LEU A 122 0.59 -0.63 -7.03
CA LEU A 122 1.41 0.58 -6.98
C LEU A 122 1.67 1.15 -8.38
N PHE A 123 2.08 0.31 -9.31
CA PHE A 123 2.37 0.74 -10.68
C PHE A 123 1.11 1.14 -11.44
N GLU A 124 0.00 0.39 -11.31
CA GLU A 124 -1.30 0.75 -11.90
C GLU A 124 -1.80 2.10 -11.40
N ARG A 125 -1.70 2.35 -10.08
CA ARG A 125 -2.06 3.65 -9.47
C ARG A 125 -1.13 4.78 -9.91
N SER A 126 0.07 4.45 -10.36
CA SER A 126 1.03 5.40 -10.94
C SER A 126 0.85 5.59 -12.45
N ASN A 127 -0.25 5.09 -13.02
CA ASN A 127 -0.59 5.14 -14.45
C ASN A 127 0.43 4.46 -15.36
N TYR A 128 1.11 3.41 -14.90
CA TYR A 128 1.90 2.53 -15.74
C TYR A 128 1.02 1.41 -16.31
N ASN A 129 1.35 0.95 -17.51
CA ASN A 129 0.75 -0.25 -18.07
C ASN A 129 1.41 -1.48 -17.45
N VAL A 130 0.65 -2.25 -16.66
CA VAL A 130 1.17 -3.37 -15.88
C VAL A 130 0.67 -4.69 -16.44
N SER A 131 1.59 -5.61 -16.67
CA SER A 131 1.31 -7.00 -16.99
C SER A 131 1.83 -7.94 -15.91
N VAL A 132 1.08 -8.99 -15.63
CA VAL A 132 1.48 -10.03 -14.68
C VAL A 132 1.88 -11.28 -15.43
N VAL A 133 2.99 -11.88 -15.01
CA VAL A 133 3.48 -13.17 -15.51
C VAL A 133 3.47 -14.18 -14.37
N GLU A 134 2.76 -15.28 -14.57
CA GLU A 134 2.68 -16.41 -13.65
C GLU A 134 3.29 -17.68 -14.26
N LYS A 135 3.29 -18.78 -13.50
CA LYS A 135 3.93 -20.03 -13.91
C LYS A 135 3.41 -20.55 -15.26
N ASP A 136 2.11 -20.50 -15.48
CA ASP A 136 1.46 -21.06 -16.68
C ASP A 136 1.72 -20.21 -17.94
N ASP A 137 2.09 -18.94 -17.77
CA ASP A 137 2.41 -18.04 -18.90
C ASP A 137 3.70 -18.42 -19.64
N TRP A 138 4.59 -19.18 -18.98
CA TRP A 138 5.83 -19.65 -19.62
C TRP A 138 5.58 -20.77 -20.62
N GLU A 139 4.64 -21.66 -20.34
CA GLU A 139 4.28 -22.77 -21.23
C GLU A 139 3.48 -22.30 -22.45
N SER A 140 2.65 -21.28 -22.28
CA SER A 140 1.84 -20.69 -23.37
C SER A 140 2.62 -19.75 -24.29
N GLY A 141 3.87 -19.39 -23.96
CA GLY A 141 4.67 -18.38 -24.67
C GLY A 141 4.25 -16.93 -24.37
N ARG A 142 3.22 -16.69 -23.56
CA ARG A 142 2.76 -15.34 -23.19
C ARG A 142 3.83 -14.59 -22.41
N ALA A 143 4.56 -15.25 -21.52
CA ALA A 143 5.67 -14.66 -20.78
C ALA A 143 6.71 -14.06 -21.72
N THR A 144 7.15 -14.81 -22.74
CA THR A 144 8.14 -14.34 -23.71
C THR A 144 7.66 -13.09 -24.47
N SER A 145 6.39 -13.08 -24.89
CA SER A 145 5.82 -11.93 -25.59
C SER A 145 5.78 -10.67 -24.72
N LEU A 146 5.41 -10.78 -23.45
CA LEU A 146 5.35 -9.64 -22.53
C LEU A 146 6.75 -9.13 -22.16
N LEU A 147 7.69 -10.05 -21.91
CA LEU A 147 9.05 -9.72 -21.47
C LEU A 147 9.89 -9.08 -22.57
N SER A 148 9.67 -9.47 -23.84
CA SER A 148 10.42 -8.91 -24.99
C SER A 148 10.13 -7.45 -25.28
N CYS A 149 9.08 -6.85 -24.71
CA CYS A 149 8.74 -5.44 -24.87
C CYS A 149 8.65 -4.71 -23.51
N ALA A 150 9.19 -5.31 -22.44
CA ALA A 150 9.16 -4.72 -21.11
C ALA A 150 10.19 -3.59 -20.96
N SER A 151 9.78 -2.49 -20.34
CA SER A 151 10.68 -1.41 -19.90
C SER A 151 11.17 -1.62 -18.46
N LEU A 152 10.38 -2.31 -17.64
CA LEU A 152 10.71 -2.68 -16.28
C LEU A 152 10.17 -4.09 -15.99
N VAL A 153 11.01 -4.95 -15.46
CA VAL A 153 10.62 -6.27 -14.94
C VAL A 153 10.89 -6.34 -13.44
N VAL A 154 9.87 -6.69 -12.66
CA VAL A 154 9.98 -6.89 -11.21
C VAL A 154 9.76 -8.37 -10.89
N VAL A 155 10.75 -9.01 -10.30
CA VAL A 155 10.68 -10.42 -9.87
C VAL A 155 10.17 -10.48 -8.44
N ALA A 156 8.91 -10.92 -8.27
CA ALA A 156 8.17 -10.98 -7.00
C ALA A 156 7.78 -12.42 -6.63
N VAL A 157 8.62 -13.40 -6.95
CA VAL A 157 8.41 -14.81 -6.64
C VAL A 157 9.04 -15.18 -5.30
N PRO A 158 8.67 -16.35 -4.71
CA PRO A 158 9.33 -16.86 -3.51
C PRO A 158 10.85 -16.97 -3.70
N ILE A 159 11.60 -16.65 -2.63
CA ILE A 159 13.07 -16.55 -2.67
C ILE A 159 13.77 -17.79 -3.23
N ASN A 160 13.25 -18.97 -2.93
CA ASN A 160 13.80 -20.25 -3.42
C ASN A 160 13.58 -20.48 -4.93
N LEU A 161 12.74 -19.70 -5.58
CA LEU A 161 12.47 -19.75 -7.02
C LEU A 161 13.13 -18.61 -7.79
N THR A 162 13.60 -17.58 -7.09
CA THR A 162 14.06 -16.32 -7.69
C THR A 162 15.18 -16.53 -8.70
N GLU A 163 16.24 -17.26 -8.33
CA GLU A 163 17.39 -17.54 -9.23
C GLU A 163 16.95 -18.32 -10.48
N ALA A 164 16.11 -19.36 -10.32
CA ALA A 164 15.60 -20.16 -11.42
C ALA A 164 14.66 -19.36 -12.36
N VAL A 165 13.95 -18.39 -11.86
CA VAL A 165 13.11 -17.49 -12.68
C VAL A 165 13.98 -16.47 -13.40
N ILE A 166 14.92 -15.84 -12.72
CA ILE A 166 15.85 -14.87 -13.31
C ILE A 166 16.65 -15.48 -14.45
N SER A 167 17.15 -16.71 -14.31
CA SER A 167 17.93 -17.38 -15.35
C SER A 167 17.17 -17.61 -16.68
N LYS A 168 15.83 -17.46 -16.67
CA LYS A 168 15.00 -17.53 -17.89
C LYS A 168 14.85 -16.17 -18.60
N LEU A 169 15.33 -15.08 -18.00
CA LEU A 169 15.06 -13.70 -18.48
C LEU A 169 16.10 -13.22 -19.51
N THR A 170 16.55 -14.09 -20.40
CA THR A 170 17.59 -13.77 -21.39
C THR A 170 17.08 -13.00 -22.62
N MET A 171 15.75 -12.77 -22.73
CA MET A 171 15.10 -12.10 -23.85
C MET A 171 14.72 -10.65 -23.58
N LEU A 172 15.15 -10.08 -22.47
CA LEU A 172 14.80 -8.70 -22.12
C LEU A 172 15.50 -7.70 -23.05
N PRO A 173 14.82 -6.57 -23.41
CA PRO A 173 15.48 -5.45 -24.08
C PRO A 173 16.67 -4.93 -23.26
N GLU A 174 17.73 -4.47 -23.93
CA GLU A 174 18.94 -3.96 -23.26
C GLU A 174 18.69 -2.75 -22.34
N ASP A 175 17.69 -1.94 -22.67
CA ASP A 175 17.26 -0.77 -21.89
C ASP A 175 16.24 -1.12 -20.79
N CYS A 176 15.76 -2.37 -20.74
CA CYS A 176 14.86 -2.83 -19.71
C CYS A 176 15.55 -2.85 -18.35
N VAL A 177 14.89 -2.30 -17.33
CA VAL A 177 15.37 -2.43 -15.95
C VAL A 177 14.88 -3.75 -15.34
N LEU A 178 15.80 -4.60 -14.89
CA LEU A 178 15.47 -5.84 -14.18
C LEU A 178 15.62 -5.62 -12.66
N ALA A 179 14.55 -5.82 -11.91
CA ALA A 179 14.51 -5.64 -10.46
C ALA A 179 14.09 -6.91 -9.73
N ASP A 180 14.70 -7.21 -8.57
CA ASP A 180 14.23 -8.19 -7.62
C ASP A 180 13.80 -7.53 -6.29
N ILE A 181 12.91 -8.20 -5.55
CA ILE A 181 12.39 -7.69 -4.27
C ILE A 181 12.69 -8.61 -3.09
N THR A 182 13.61 -9.56 -3.25
CA THR A 182 13.99 -10.47 -2.17
C THR A 182 14.79 -9.78 -1.06
N SER A 183 14.75 -10.32 0.16
CA SER A 183 15.56 -9.81 1.28
C SER A 183 17.04 -10.17 1.21
N ILE A 184 17.40 -11.24 0.50
CA ILE A 184 18.80 -11.65 0.27
C ILE A 184 19.21 -11.22 -1.13
N LYS A 185 20.32 -10.46 -1.25
CA LYS A 185 20.69 -9.80 -2.52
C LYS A 185 21.78 -10.52 -3.31
N ALA A 186 22.74 -11.19 -2.67
CA ALA A 186 23.92 -11.69 -3.36
C ALA A 186 23.58 -12.57 -4.57
N LYS A 187 22.91 -13.68 -4.35
CA LYS A 187 22.58 -14.63 -5.43
C LYS A 187 21.61 -14.11 -6.48
N PRO A 188 20.47 -13.43 -6.10
CA PRO A 188 19.61 -12.82 -7.10
C PRO A 188 20.32 -11.77 -7.95
N LEU A 189 21.19 -10.94 -7.37
CA LEU A 189 21.94 -9.93 -8.11
C LEU A 189 22.94 -10.58 -9.08
N GLU A 190 23.69 -11.60 -8.65
CA GLU A 190 24.58 -12.38 -9.52
C GLU A 190 23.80 -13.01 -10.69
N ALA A 191 22.64 -13.60 -10.41
CA ALA A 191 21.76 -14.18 -11.43
C ALA A 191 21.24 -13.13 -12.43
N MET A 192 20.83 -11.94 -11.95
CA MET A 192 20.38 -10.84 -12.80
C MET A 192 21.51 -10.34 -13.71
N LEU A 193 22.71 -10.14 -13.18
CA LEU A 193 23.87 -9.71 -13.96
C LEU A 193 24.32 -10.77 -14.99
N ALA A 194 24.09 -12.04 -14.72
CA ALA A 194 24.38 -13.12 -15.67
C ALA A 194 23.31 -13.26 -16.77
N ALA A 195 22.05 -12.96 -16.46
CA ALA A 195 20.92 -13.14 -17.37
C ALA A 195 20.61 -11.91 -18.25
N HIS A 196 21.04 -10.71 -17.84
CA HIS A 196 20.66 -9.45 -18.44
C HIS A 196 21.84 -8.48 -18.55
N ASN A 197 22.04 -7.90 -19.74
CA ASN A 197 23.12 -6.94 -20.03
C ASN A 197 22.74 -5.50 -19.69
N GLY A 198 21.46 -5.21 -19.45
CA GLY A 198 20.95 -3.90 -19.11
C GLY A 198 20.99 -3.59 -17.62
N PRO A 199 20.31 -2.51 -17.19
CA PRO A 199 20.29 -2.10 -15.79
C PRO A 199 19.65 -3.14 -14.87
N VAL A 200 20.29 -3.45 -13.73
CA VAL A 200 19.75 -4.32 -12.68
C VAL A 200 19.65 -3.60 -11.35
N VAL A 201 18.57 -3.86 -10.59
CA VAL A 201 18.31 -3.23 -9.30
C VAL A 201 17.83 -4.24 -8.27
N GLY A 202 18.57 -4.37 -7.17
CA GLY A 202 18.15 -5.16 -6.01
C GLY A 202 17.34 -4.30 -5.05
N LEU A 203 16.04 -4.53 -4.91
CA LEU A 203 15.15 -3.86 -3.98
C LEU A 203 14.93 -4.70 -2.71
N HIS A 204 14.79 -4.03 -1.56
CA HIS A 204 14.38 -4.69 -0.32
C HIS A 204 13.23 -3.90 0.31
N PRO A 205 11.99 -4.22 -0.03
CA PRO A 205 10.84 -3.58 0.59
C PRO A 205 10.82 -3.84 2.10
N MET A 206 10.87 -2.76 2.90
CA MET A 206 10.81 -2.82 4.36
C MET A 206 9.36 -2.90 4.87
N PHE A 207 8.45 -3.44 4.05
CA PHE A 207 7.03 -3.62 4.35
C PHE A 207 6.57 -4.97 3.83
N GLY A 208 5.54 -5.53 4.49
CA GLY A 208 4.89 -6.77 4.07
C GLY A 208 3.63 -6.51 3.23
N PRO A 209 2.97 -7.57 2.77
CA PRO A 209 1.72 -7.49 2.00
C PRO A 209 0.57 -6.83 2.78
N ASP A 210 0.64 -6.85 4.11
CA ASP A 210 -0.35 -6.27 5.01
C ASP A 210 -0.03 -4.79 5.35
N ALA A 211 1.02 -4.21 4.77
CA ALA A 211 1.34 -2.81 4.99
C ALA A 211 0.20 -1.94 4.45
N PRO A 212 -0.57 -1.27 5.33
CA PRO A 212 -1.67 -0.43 4.90
C PRO A 212 -1.09 0.74 4.13
N GLY A 213 -1.37 0.76 2.83
CA GLY A 213 -1.01 1.81 1.89
C GLY A 213 0.42 2.28 1.98
N MET A 214 1.17 2.02 0.94
CA MET A 214 2.55 2.47 0.85
C MET A 214 2.65 3.99 0.86
N ILE A 215 2.43 4.55 2.05
CA ILE A 215 2.80 5.92 2.37
C ILE A 215 3.47 5.85 3.73
N LYS A 216 4.74 5.69 3.70
CA LYS A 216 5.62 6.18 4.73
C LYS A 216 6.49 7.25 4.12
#